data_2b59276a6ec79aa5163d6b85cfbe55f4
#
_entry.id   2b59276a6ec79aa5163d6b85cfbe55f4
#
_cell.length_a   1.000
_cell.length_b   1.000
_cell.length_c   1.000
_cell.angle_alpha   90.00
_cell.angle_beta   90.00
_cell.angle_gamma   90.00
#
_symmetry.space_group_name_H-M   'P 1'
#
loop_
_entity.id
_entity.type
_entity.pdbx_description
1 polymer ?
#
loop_
_entity_poly.entity_id
_entity_poly.type
_entity_poly.pdbx_seq_one_letter_code
_entity_poly.pdbx_strand_id
1 'polypeptide(L)'
;MSVSIGSSKRDHEVEIDLLGEQFRIRREGYDGDLDKAAGRFAELDGKVAALGMGGIDYFLRAAGHTYYFRDAKRLIRGVHQTPVLDGSGLKGPVEGSTIEYLRDECGLEFTGKKVLMTSAVDRWGMAEALQNAGTEQVFGDLQYAVAVPIIIRRWGALVTLVRLLTPVVVQLPFSLLYPTGSDQDRPPKVNPRMERLYAWADIVAGDWLYARKYMPRDMRGKWIITNTTTPDDVALMRERGVELLVTSTPRLDGRSFGTNVMEATMVALDNATGELSPQRYKELLDSVGFKPDVLWLQRESVSV
;
A
#
# COMPACT_ATOMS: atom_id res chain seq x y z
N MET A 1 9.94 14.91 3.24
CA MET A 1 11.00 13.97 3.63
C MET A 1 10.39 12.69 4.18
N SER A 2 10.80 11.47 3.73
CA SER A 2 10.28 10.21 4.27
C SER A 2 11.38 9.45 5.01
N VAL A 3 11.12 9.12 6.28
CA VAL A 3 11.96 8.26 7.12
C VAL A 3 11.26 6.90 7.23
N SER A 4 11.96 5.83 6.86
CA SER A 4 11.38 4.49 6.75
C SER A 4 12.16 3.46 7.55
N ILE A 5 11.48 2.58 8.28
CA ILE A 5 12.11 1.39 8.85
C ILE A 5 12.37 0.28 7.82
N GLY A 6 11.94 0.48 6.56
CA GLY A 6 12.20 -0.45 5.47
C GLY A 6 13.64 -0.40 4.96
N SER A 7 13.91 -1.18 3.90
CA SER A 7 15.25 -1.32 3.31
C SER A 7 15.82 0.00 2.76
N SER A 8 17.08 0.29 3.09
CA SER A 8 17.87 1.41 2.57
C SER A 8 18.16 1.30 1.07
N LYS A 9 18.08 0.09 0.48
CA LYS A 9 18.21 -0.12 -0.97
C LYS A 9 17.14 0.59 -1.79
N ARG A 10 16.04 1.03 -1.15
CA ARG A 10 14.95 1.77 -1.77
C ARG A 10 15.08 3.28 -1.60
N ASP A 11 16.21 3.77 -1.07
CA ASP A 11 16.46 5.20 -0.90
C ASP A 11 16.58 5.88 -2.25
N HIS A 12 15.93 7.03 -2.36
CA HIS A 12 15.94 7.84 -3.54
C HIS A 12 15.52 9.28 -3.23
N GLU A 13 15.84 10.15 -4.14
CA GLU A 13 15.49 11.57 -4.09
C GLU A 13 15.00 12.00 -5.46
N VAL A 14 13.98 12.85 -5.50
CA VAL A 14 13.42 13.43 -6.73
C VAL A 14 12.97 14.86 -6.48
N GLU A 15 13.12 15.68 -7.50
CA GLU A 15 12.55 17.02 -7.54
C GLU A 15 11.38 17.04 -8.53
N ILE A 16 10.22 17.52 -8.10
CA ILE A 16 9.00 17.58 -8.90
C ILE A 16 8.34 18.93 -8.77
N ASP A 17 7.65 19.36 -9.82
CA ASP A 17 6.74 20.50 -9.78
C ASP A 17 5.31 20.01 -9.56
N LEU A 18 4.65 20.56 -8.56
CA LEU A 18 3.24 20.31 -8.28
C LEU A 18 2.52 21.64 -8.17
N LEU A 19 1.63 21.92 -9.11
CA LEU A 19 0.83 23.15 -9.17
C LEU A 19 1.68 24.43 -9.14
N GLY A 20 2.88 24.39 -9.72
CA GLY A 20 3.82 25.53 -9.77
C GLY A 20 4.72 25.68 -8.55
N GLU A 21 4.64 24.74 -7.59
CA GLU A 21 5.55 24.68 -6.45
C GLU A 21 6.59 23.58 -6.62
N GLN A 22 7.84 23.87 -6.31
CA GLN A 22 8.95 22.92 -6.39
C GLN A 22 9.06 22.09 -5.11
N PHE A 23 8.95 20.77 -5.25
CA PHE A 23 9.09 19.82 -4.15
C PHE A 23 10.35 18.99 -4.31
N ARG A 24 11.15 18.93 -3.25
CA ARG A 24 12.24 17.97 -3.11
C ARG A 24 11.77 16.84 -2.19
N ILE A 25 11.55 15.68 -2.78
CA ILE A 25 11.08 14.48 -2.09
C ILE A 25 12.26 13.54 -1.91
N ARG A 26 12.57 13.17 -0.65
CA ARG A 26 13.67 12.26 -0.33
C ARG A 26 13.17 11.18 0.63
N ARG A 27 13.59 9.94 0.38
CA ARG A 27 13.36 8.79 1.26
C ARG A 27 14.68 8.29 1.84
N GLU A 28 14.68 8.01 3.15
CA GLU A 28 15.77 7.37 3.87
C GLU A 28 15.26 6.11 4.60
N GLY A 29 15.85 4.94 4.31
CA GLY A 29 15.55 3.65 4.94
C GLY A 29 16.56 3.30 6.03
N TYR A 30 16.07 2.69 7.11
CA TYR A 30 16.88 2.36 8.29
C TYR A 30 16.94 0.86 8.58
N ASP A 31 16.62 -0.01 7.62
CA ASP A 31 16.81 -1.47 7.66
C ASP A 31 16.28 -2.16 8.93
N GLY A 32 15.18 -1.67 9.50
CA GLY A 32 14.56 -2.18 10.72
C GLY A 32 15.05 -1.52 12.02
N ASP A 33 16.03 -0.61 11.98
CA ASP A 33 16.56 0.08 13.15
C ASP A 33 15.64 1.22 13.61
N LEU A 34 14.76 0.90 14.56
CA LEU A 34 13.76 1.82 15.10
C LEU A 34 14.41 3.01 15.84
N ASP A 35 15.54 2.81 16.51
CA ASP A 35 16.16 3.87 17.33
C ASP A 35 16.85 4.91 16.44
N LYS A 36 17.54 4.47 15.38
CA LYS A 36 18.09 5.38 14.37
C LYS A 36 17.00 6.14 13.63
N ALA A 37 15.93 5.44 13.21
CA ALA A 37 14.80 6.09 12.57
C ALA A 37 14.15 7.15 13.47
N ALA A 38 13.91 6.84 14.76
CA ALA A 38 13.38 7.80 15.74
C ALA A 38 14.30 9.02 15.94
N GLY A 39 15.61 8.80 16.01
CA GLY A 39 16.59 9.88 16.06
C GLY A 39 16.52 10.79 14.84
N ARG A 40 16.36 10.20 13.64
CA ARG A 40 16.22 10.95 12.39
C ARG A 40 14.94 11.75 12.30
N PHE A 41 13.82 11.19 12.77
CA PHE A 41 12.56 11.94 12.89
C PHE A 41 12.72 13.19 13.74
N ALA A 42 13.31 13.04 14.94
CA ALA A 42 13.54 14.17 15.85
C ALA A 42 14.53 15.21 15.29
N GLU A 43 15.58 14.76 14.57
CA GLU A 43 16.53 15.67 13.91
C GLU A 43 15.88 16.52 12.81
N LEU A 44 14.89 16.00 12.09
CA LEU A 44 14.21 16.67 10.97
C LEU A 44 13.05 17.56 11.44
N ASP A 45 12.65 17.48 12.70
CA ASP A 45 11.54 18.28 13.22
C ASP A 45 11.81 19.79 13.06
N GLY A 46 10.85 20.52 12.54
CA GLY A 46 10.97 21.94 12.22
C GLY A 46 11.88 22.29 11.03
N LYS A 47 12.48 21.29 10.33
CA LYS A 47 13.41 21.53 9.22
C LYS A 47 12.85 21.15 7.86
N VAL A 48 11.73 20.47 7.80
CA VAL A 48 11.06 20.03 6.59
C VAL A 48 9.58 20.33 6.64
N ALA A 49 8.94 20.50 5.49
CA ALA A 49 7.52 20.84 5.40
C ALA A 49 6.61 19.72 5.93
N ALA A 50 6.97 18.44 5.69
CA ALA A 50 6.26 17.28 6.22
C ALA A 50 7.18 16.06 6.30
N LEU A 51 6.87 15.14 7.21
CA LEU A 51 7.56 13.87 7.43
C LEU A 51 6.66 12.70 7.04
N GLY A 52 7.11 11.88 6.10
CA GLY A 52 6.48 10.59 5.80
C GLY A 52 7.04 9.49 6.70
N MET A 53 6.20 8.74 7.38
CA MET A 53 6.57 7.55 8.14
C MET A 53 6.44 6.33 7.24
N GLY A 54 7.56 5.67 6.92
CA GLY A 54 7.59 4.53 6.01
C GLY A 54 7.90 3.20 6.68
N GLY A 55 7.36 2.12 6.11
CA GLY A 55 7.61 0.75 6.59
C GLY A 55 6.89 0.36 7.86
N ILE A 56 6.08 1.24 8.42
CA ILE A 56 5.18 1.03 9.54
C ILE A 56 4.01 2.00 9.42
N ASP A 57 2.81 1.55 9.76
CA ASP A 57 1.64 2.41 9.85
C ASP A 57 1.51 2.98 11.27
N TYR A 58 1.09 4.23 11.39
CA TYR A 58 0.76 4.85 12.67
C TYR A 58 -0.61 4.38 13.15
N PHE A 59 -1.55 4.28 12.22
CA PHE A 59 -2.87 3.74 12.50
C PHE A 59 -3.42 2.91 11.33
N LEU A 60 -4.41 2.12 11.65
CA LEU A 60 -5.18 1.29 10.72
C LEU A 60 -6.64 1.70 10.78
N ARG A 61 -7.25 2.01 9.63
CA ARG A 61 -8.70 2.25 9.51
C ARG A 61 -9.37 1.07 8.84
N ALA A 62 -10.17 0.33 9.61
CA ALA A 62 -10.90 -0.82 9.11
C ALA A 62 -12.20 -1.02 9.90
N ALA A 63 -13.24 -1.55 9.25
CA ALA A 63 -14.54 -1.86 9.86
C ALA A 63 -15.19 -0.69 10.62
N GLY A 64 -14.92 0.57 10.19
CA GLY A 64 -15.46 1.79 10.81
C GLY A 64 -14.72 2.24 12.07
N HIS A 65 -13.55 1.69 12.37
CA HIS A 65 -12.73 2.03 13.53
C HIS A 65 -11.30 2.42 13.12
N THR A 66 -10.61 3.21 13.98
CA THR A 66 -9.21 3.54 13.87
C THR A 66 -8.44 2.87 15.02
N TYR A 67 -7.38 2.14 14.67
CA TYR A 67 -6.53 1.39 15.59
C TYR A 67 -5.09 1.89 15.47
N TYR A 68 -4.42 2.20 16.59
CA TYR A 68 -3.08 2.78 16.59
C TYR A 68 -2.01 1.74 16.94
N PHE A 69 -0.96 1.66 16.13
CA PHE A 69 0.19 0.79 16.37
C PHE A 69 1.10 1.38 17.46
N ARG A 70 1.42 0.56 18.45
CA ARG A 70 2.26 0.97 19.61
C ARG A 70 3.66 1.39 19.16
N ASP A 71 4.30 0.63 18.26
CA ASP A 71 5.68 0.89 17.85
C ASP A 71 5.82 2.20 17.07
N ALA A 72 4.81 2.58 16.28
CA ALA A 72 4.81 3.84 15.55
C ALA A 72 4.84 5.07 16.46
N LYS A 73 4.15 5.03 17.62
CA LYS A 73 4.17 6.10 18.61
C LYS A 73 5.58 6.35 19.16
N ARG A 74 6.42 5.29 19.25
CA ARG A 74 7.80 5.39 19.70
C ARG A 74 8.66 6.18 18.72
N LEU A 75 8.46 5.94 17.41
CA LEU A 75 9.24 6.59 16.35
C LEU A 75 9.10 8.12 16.34
N ILE A 76 7.92 8.64 16.63
CA ILE A 76 7.62 10.07 16.51
C ILE A 76 7.64 10.82 17.83
N ARG A 77 8.07 10.19 18.93
CA ARG A 77 8.05 10.83 20.28
C ARG A 77 8.80 12.16 20.33
N GLY A 78 9.85 12.33 19.52
CA GLY A 78 10.68 13.54 19.46
C GLY A 78 10.25 14.57 18.40
N VAL A 79 9.09 14.39 17.75
CA VAL A 79 8.56 15.31 16.72
C VAL A 79 7.43 16.12 17.32
N HIS A 80 7.51 17.45 17.24
CA HIS A 80 6.58 18.37 17.88
C HIS A 80 6.05 19.48 16.96
N GLN A 81 6.73 19.76 15.84
CA GLN A 81 6.41 20.88 14.95
C GLN A 81 5.98 20.40 13.55
N THR A 82 6.70 19.41 13.02
CA THR A 82 6.49 18.96 11.65
C THR A 82 5.38 17.89 11.59
N PRO A 83 4.39 18.00 10.68
CA PRO A 83 3.37 16.97 10.52
C PRO A 83 4.00 15.63 10.07
N VAL A 84 3.58 14.54 10.72
CA VAL A 84 4.03 13.17 10.41
C VAL A 84 2.87 12.37 9.84
N LEU A 85 3.04 11.84 8.64
CA LEU A 85 2.03 11.12 7.86
C LEU A 85 2.55 9.72 7.51
N ASP A 86 1.72 8.70 7.73
CA ASP A 86 2.07 7.30 7.47
C ASP A 86 1.45 6.74 6.16
N GLY A 87 0.66 7.55 5.48
CA GLY A 87 -0.07 7.16 4.28
C GLY A 87 -1.49 6.67 4.54
N SER A 88 -1.86 6.44 5.80
CA SER A 88 -3.16 5.84 6.14
C SER A 88 -4.35 6.74 5.83
N GLY A 89 -4.20 8.07 5.90
CA GLY A 89 -5.24 9.01 5.52
C GLY A 89 -5.53 9.01 4.02
N LEU A 90 -4.49 8.81 3.22
CA LEU A 90 -4.57 8.79 1.77
C LEU A 90 -4.97 7.41 1.20
N LYS A 91 -4.69 6.31 1.91
CA LYS A 91 -4.96 4.94 1.43
C LYS A 91 -6.39 4.75 0.92
N GLY A 92 -7.39 5.06 1.76
CA GLY A 92 -8.79 4.89 1.40
C GLY A 92 -9.21 5.66 0.14
N PRO A 93 -9.02 6.99 0.09
CA PRO A 93 -9.32 7.79 -1.10
C PRO A 93 -8.63 7.28 -2.37
N VAL A 94 -7.33 7.00 -2.33
CA VAL A 94 -6.55 6.53 -3.50
C VAL A 94 -7.00 5.15 -3.97
N GLU A 95 -7.23 4.22 -3.04
CA GLU A 95 -7.63 2.85 -3.38
C GLU A 95 -9.04 2.78 -3.95
N GLY A 96 -9.97 3.57 -3.39
CA GLY A 96 -11.32 3.72 -3.92
C GLY A 96 -11.31 4.32 -5.33
N SER A 97 -10.66 5.46 -5.50
CA SER A 97 -10.52 6.13 -6.80
C SER A 97 -9.84 5.25 -7.85
N THR A 98 -8.90 4.38 -7.43
CA THR A 98 -8.25 3.43 -8.35
C THR A 98 -9.26 2.47 -8.95
N ILE A 99 -10.13 1.85 -8.16
CA ILE A 99 -11.14 0.90 -8.67
C ILE A 99 -12.20 1.62 -9.54
N GLU A 100 -12.61 2.83 -9.13
CA GLU A 100 -13.49 3.68 -9.93
C GLU A 100 -12.86 4.01 -11.29
N TYR A 101 -11.60 4.44 -11.33
CA TYR A 101 -10.86 4.75 -12.55
C TYR A 101 -10.75 3.53 -13.49
N LEU A 102 -10.44 2.36 -12.95
CA LEU A 102 -10.34 1.12 -13.75
C LEU A 102 -11.67 0.75 -14.37
N ARG A 103 -12.79 0.92 -13.66
CA ARG A 103 -14.13 0.64 -14.15
C ARG A 103 -14.58 1.68 -15.18
N ASP A 104 -14.49 2.97 -14.84
CA ASP A 104 -15.16 4.04 -15.56
C ASP A 104 -14.31 4.56 -16.73
N GLU A 105 -12.97 4.64 -16.57
CA GLU A 105 -12.07 5.16 -17.60
C GLU A 105 -11.37 4.07 -18.42
N CYS A 106 -11.05 2.92 -17.78
CA CYS A 106 -10.41 1.80 -18.48
C CYS A 106 -11.40 0.76 -18.99
N GLY A 107 -12.70 0.85 -18.65
CA GLY A 107 -13.75 -0.08 -19.07
C GLY A 107 -13.56 -1.50 -18.55
N LEU A 108 -12.92 -1.67 -17.39
CA LEU A 108 -12.68 -3.00 -16.81
C LEU A 108 -13.91 -3.50 -16.04
N GLU A 109 -14.35 -4.70 -16.37
CA GLU A 109 -15.49 -5.34 -15.69
C GLU A 109 -15.03 -6.10 -14.43
N PHE A 110 -15.66 -5.77 -13.29
CA PHE A 110 -15.38 -6.37 -12.00
C PHE A 110 -16.46 -7.35 -11.53
N THR A 111 -17.70 -7.16 -11.98
CA THR A 111 -18.86 -7.95 -11.55
C THR A 111 -18.62 -9.45 -11.71
N GLY A 112 -18.76 -10.20 -10.62
CA GLY A 112 -18.56 -11.64 -10.58
C GLY A 112 -17.10 -12.12 -10.67
N LYS A 113 -16.10 -11.23 -10.82
CA LYS A 113 -14.69 -11.63 -10.76
C LYS A 113 -14.30 -12.09 -9.35
N LYS A 114 -13.49 -13.12 -9.32
CA LYS A 114 -12.98 -13.75 -8.09
C LYS A 114 -11.72 -13.04 -7.63
N VAL A 115 -11.74 -12.50 -6.42
CA VAL A 115 -10.65 -11.71 -5.87
C VAL A 115 -10.04 -12.40 -4.63
N LEU A 116 -8.74 -12.63 -4.68
CA LEU A 116 -7.94 -12.96 -3.50
C LEU A 116 -7.40 -11.67 -2.91
N MET A 117 -8.02 -11.19 -1.82
CA MET A 117 -7.48 -10.12 -1.00
C MET A 117 -6.39 -10.67 -0.08
N THR A 118 -5.16 -10.20 -0.25
CA THR A 118 -4.00 -10.67 0.54
C THR A 118 -3.87 -9.95 1.87
N SER A 119 -4.38 -8.71 1.96
CA SER A 119 -4.31 -7.83 3.12
C SER A 119 -5.49 -6.85 3.15
N ALA A 120 -6.72 -7.36 3.26
CA ALA A 120 -7.92 -6.53 3.28
C ALA A 120 -7.94 -5.55 4.46
N VAL A 121 -7.41 -5.96 5.60
CA VAL A 121 -7.40 -5.13 6.82
C VAL A 121 -6.51 -3.90 6.64
N ASP A 122 -5.34 -4.04 6.02
CA ASP A 122 -4.42 -2.93 5.70
C ASP A 122 -4.89 -2.12 4.49
N ARG A 123 -5.59 -2.75 3.54
CA ARG A 123 -6.10 -2.18 2.30
C ARG A 123 -7.62 -2.15 2.28
N TRP A 124 -8.19 -1.61 3.37
CA TRP A 124 -9.65 -1.62 3.57
C TRP A 124 -10.40 -0.91 2.47
N GLY A 125 -9.91 0.25 2.02
CA GLY A 125 -10.51 1.00 0.93
C GLY A 125 -10.57 0.22 -0.38
N MET A 126 -9.50 -0.52 -0.72
CA MET A 126 -9.44 -1.39 -1.90
C MET A 126 -10.43 -2.56 -1.78
N ALA A 127 -10.47 -3.24 -0.63
CA ALA A 127 -11.36 -4.36 -0.39
C ALA A 127 -12.84 -3.92 -0.47
N GLU A 128 -13.18 -2.78 0.12
CA GLU A 128 -14.52 -2.20 0.10
C GLU A 128 -14.93 -1.74 -1.30
N ALA A 129 -14.04 -1.09 -2.05
CA ALA A 129 -14.30 -0.67 -3.43
C ALA A 129 -14.52 -1.86 -4.37
N LEU A 130 -13.71 -2.92 -4.24
CA LEU A 130 -13.91 -4.18 -4.98
C LEU A 130 -15.21 -4.87 -4.58
N GLN A 131 -15.59 -4.84 -3.29
CA GLN A 131 -16.88 -5.36 -2.83
C GLN A 131 -18.05 -4.62 -3.48
N ASN A 132 -17.97 -3.29 -3.52
CA ASN A 132 -18.98 -2.43 -4.14
C ASN A 132 -19.04 -2.59 -5.67
N ALA A 133 -17.93 -2.97 -6.30
CA ALA A 133 -17.86 -3.31 -7.73
C ALA A 133 -18.43 -4.73 -8.06
N GLY A 134 -18.99 -5.44 -7.09
CA GLY A 134 -19.70 -6.71 -7.28
C GLY A 134 -18.78 -7.93 -7.45
N THR A 135 -17.58 -7.90 -6.89
CA THR A 135 -16.64 -9.04 -6.93
C THR A 135 -16.98 -10.12 -5.90
N GLU A 136 -16.54 -11.35 -6.16
CA GLU A 136 -16.52 -12.45 -5.19
C GLU A 136 -15.17 -12.48 -4.47
N GLN A 137 -15.13 -12.10 -3.18
CA GLN A 137 -13.87 -11.97 -2.46
C GLN A 137 -13.60 -13.10 -1.45
N VAL A 138 -12.33 -13.47 -1.33
CA VAL A 138 -11.79 -14.22 -0.20
C VAL A 138 -10.63 -13.45 0.43
N PHE A 139 -10.54 -13.49 1.76
CA PHE A 139 -9.62 -12.68 2.54
C PHE A 139 -8.55 -13.54 3.20
N GLY A 140 -7.30 -13.29 2.85
CA GLY A 140 -6.14 -14.05 3.28
C GLY A 140 -5.43 -13.49 4.51
N ASP A 141 -5.92 -12.43 5.13
CA ASP A 141 -5.24 -11.66 6.17
C ASP A 141 -4.57 -12.53 7.25
N LEU A 142 -5.28 -13.52 7.80
CA LEU A 142 -4.74 -14.40 8.82
C LEU A 142 -3.58 -15.27 8.31
N GLN A 143 -3.67 -15.76 7.07
CA GLN A 143 -2.60 -16.55 6.46
C GLN A 143 -1.37 -15.70 6.14
N TYR A 144 -1.59 -14.49 5.63
CA TYR A 144 -0.49 -13.63 5.18
C TYR A 144 0.21 -12.91 6.33
N ALA A 145 -0.55 -12.31 7.27
CA ALA A 145 0.01 -11.54 8.36
C ALA A 145 0.55 -12.43 9.50
N VAL A 146 -0.24 -13.42 9.94
CA VAL A 146 0.10 -14.20 11.16
C VAL A 146 0.31 -15.70 10.90
N ALA A 147 0.38 -16.13 9.64
CA ALA A 147 0.59 -17.51 9.20
C ALA A 147 -0.48 -18.52 9.72
N VAL A 148 -1.64 -18.04 10.13
CA VAL A 148 -2.77 -18.89 10.51
C VAL A 148 -3.50 -19.32 9.24
N PRO A 149 -3.62 -20.64 8.97
CA PRO A 149 -4.12 -21.14 7.68
C PRO A 149 -5.66 -21.09 7.58
N ILE A 150 -6.22 -19.90 7.78
CA ILE A 150 -7.65 -19.61 7.69
C ILE A 150 -7.87 -18.55 6.60
N ILE A 151 -8.81 -18.86 5.68
CA ILE A 151 -9.28 -17.95 4.64
C ILE A 151 -10.71 -17.55 4.98
N ILE A 152 -10.96 -16.27 5.13
CA ILE A 152 -12.28 -15.72 5.38
C ILE A 152 -12.99 -15.55 4.03
N ARG A 153 -14.26 -16.00 3.95
CA ARG A 153 -15.04 -16.02 2.68
C ARG A 153 -16.24 -15.09 2.68
N ARG A 154 -16.47 -14.36 3.75
CA ARG A 154 -17.64 -13.49 3.90
C ARG A 154 -17.22 -12.13 4.47
N TRP A 155 -17.66 -11.06 3.85
CA TRP A 155 -17.39 -9.70 4.31
C TRP A 155 -17.78 -9.48 5.77
N GLY A 156 -19.00 -9.88 6.18
CA GLY A 156 -19.43 -9.73 7.57
C GLY A 156 -18.56 -10.48 8.58
N ALA A 157 -18.01 -11.65 8.19
CA ALA A 157 -17.06 -12.37 9.03
C ALA A 157 -15.72 -11.63 9.16
N LEU A 158 -15.24 -11.03 8.07
CA LEU A 158 -14.05 -10.16 8.10
C LEU A 158 -14.27 -8.98 9.05
N VAL A 159 -15.37 -8.24 8.90
CA VAL A 159 -15.73 -7.09 9.76
C VAL A 159 -15.73 -7.49 11.24
N THR A 160 -16.38 -8.61 11.57
CA THR A 160 -16.44 -9.12 12.94
C THR A 160 -15.06 -9.47 13.48
N LEU A 161 -14.25 -10.17 12.68
CA LEU A 161 -12.90 -10.57 13.07
C LEU A 161 -12.01 -9.36 13.31
N VAL A 162 -12.08 -8.37 12.42
CA VAL A 162 -11.32 -7.11 12.55
C VAL A 162 -11.65 -6.42 13.86
N ARG A 163 -12.93 -6.23 14.16
CA ARG A 163 -13.38 -5.57 15.40
C ARG A 163 -12.92 -6.28 16.67
N LEU A 164 -12.84 -7.60 16.64
CA LEU A 164 -12.44 -8.41 17.79
C LEU A 164 -10.92 -8.52 17.95
N LEU A 165 -10.17 -8.72 16.87
CA LEU A 165 -8.74 -9.03 16.94
C LEU A 165 -7.84 -7.81 16.81
N THR A 166 -8.20 -6.83 15.99
CA THR A 166 -7.31 -5.68 15.71
C THR A 166 -6.90 -4.90 16.96
N PRO A 167 -7.77 -4.65 17.97
CA PRO A 167 -7.36 -3.97 19.21
C PRO A 167 -6.19 -4.65 19.93
N VAL A 168 -6.07 -5.97 19.83
CA VAL A 168 -4.98 -6.75 20.41
C VAL A 168 -3.77 -6.79 19.47
N VAL A 169 -4.03 -7.04 18.19
CA VAL A 169 -2.98 -7.18 17.16
C VAL A 169 -2.10 -5.94 17.04
N VAL A 170 -2.67 -4.73 17.09
CA VAL A 170 -1.89 -3.47 17.01
C VAL A 170 -0.98 -3.22 18.22
N GLN A 171 -1.10 -4.01 19.29
CA GLN A 171 -0.19 -3.95 20.45
C GLN A 171 1.04 -4.88 20.28
N LEU A 172 1.01 -5.79 19.31
CA LEU A 172 2.14 -6.66 19.00
C LEU A 172 3.27 -5.86 18.33
N PRO A 173 4.53 -6.33 18.43
CA PRO A 173 5.60 -5.76 17.64
C PRO A 173 5.27 -5.79 16.15
N PHE A 174 5.44 -4.67 15.46
CA PHE A 174 5.07 -4.52 14.05
C PHE A 174 5.80 -5.52 13.15
N SER A 175 7.05 -5.86 13.48
CA SER A 175 7.85 -6.85 12.76
C SER A 175 7.26 -8.27 12.73
N LEU A 176 6.34 -8.60 13.65
CA LEU A 176 5.60 -9.87 13.63
C LEU A 176 4.46 -9.87 12.62
N LEU A 177 3.95 -8.71 12.29
CA LEU A 177 2.77 -8.55 11.42
C LEU A 177 3.17 -8.31 9.97
N TYR A 178 4.26 -7.59 9.75
CA TYR A 178 4.68 -7.15 8.43
C TYR A 178 6.19 -7.37 8.22
N PRO A 179 6.62 -7.86 7.03
CA PRO A 179 8.04 -8.01 6.75
C PRO A 179 8.75 -6.67 6.75
N THR A 180 9.80 -6.54 7.55
CA THR A 180 10.62 -5.32 7.68
C THR A 180 12.06 -5.58 7.22
N GLY A 181 12.78 -4.52 6.87
CA GLY A 181 14.18 -4.63 6.45
C GLY A 181 14.40 -5.59 5.27
N SER A 182 15.41 -6.45 5.35
CA SER A 182 15.77 -7.43 4.31
C SER A 182 14.73 -8.54 4.09
N ASP A 183 13.81 -8.73 5.02
CA ASP A 183 12.71 -9.71 4.87
C ASP A 183 11.78 -9.37 3.70
N GLN A 184 11.76 -8.12 3.27
CA GLN A 184 10.99 -7.65 2.11
C GLN A 184 11.51 -8.19 0.77
N ASP A 185 12.78 -8.61 0.71
CA ASP A 185 13.43 -9.10 -0.50
C ASP A 185 13.36 -10.65 -0.64
N ARG A 186 12.69 -11.33 0.28
CA ARG A 186 12.60 -12.81 0.26
C ARG A 186 11.84 -13.30 -0.99
N PRO A 187 12.34 -14.40 -1.62
CA PRO A 187 11.66 -15.00 -2.76
C PRO A 187 10.29 -15.59 -2.36
N PRO A 188 9.36 -15.75 -3.30
CA PRO A 188 8.07 -16.39 -3.06
C PRO A 188 8.22 -17.81 -2.50
N LYS A 189 7.35 -18.15 -1.53
CA LYS A 189 7.32 -19.47 -0.90
C LYS A 189 6.32 -20.38 -1.59
N VAL A 190 6.72 -21.61 -1.88
CA VAL A 190 5.80 -22.63 -2.41
C VAL A 190 4.82 -23.05 -1.29
N ASN A 191 3.53 -22.99 -1.59
CA ASN A 191 2.46 -23.43 -0.70
C ASN A 191 1.27 -23.94 -1.53
N PRO A 192 1.05 -25.27 -1.62
CA PRO A 192 0.03 -25.86 -2.49
C PRO A 192 -1.40 -25.38 -2.20
N ARG A 193 -1.69 -24.99 -0.95
CA ARG A 193 -3.00 -24.42 -0.60
C ARG A 193 -3.16 -23.01 -1.18
N MET A 194 -2.10 -22.21 -1.08
CA MET A 194 -2.12 -20.86 -1.64
C MET A 194 -2.13 -20.89 -3.17
N GLU A 195 -1.40 -21.82 -3.80
CA GLU A 195 -1.44 -22.01 -5.25
C GLU A 195 -2.88 -22.25 -5.75
N ARG A 196 -3.67 -23.06 -5.03
CA ARG A 196 -5.10 -23.26 -5.36
C ARG A 196 -5.94 -22.00 -5.23
N LEU A 197 -5.63 -21.13 -4.27
CA LEU A 197 -6.31 -19.84 -4.12
C LEU A 197 -5.95 -18.86 -5.22
N TYR A 198 -4.67 -18.81 -5.61
CA TYR A 198 -4.24 -18.02 -6.76
C TYR A 198 -4.85 -18.56 -8.07
N ALA A 199 -4.93 -19.88 -8.22
CA ALA A 199 -5.57 -20.49 -9.40
C ALA A 199 -7.07 -20.15 -9.48
N TRP A 200 -7.76 -20.12 -8.33
CA TRP A 200 -9.18 -19.75 -8.23
C TRP A 200 -9.43 -18.27 -8.55
N ALA A 201 -8.53 -17.37 -8.17
CA ALA A 201 -8.71 -15.94 -8.30
C ALA A 201 -8.47 -15.45 -9.75
N ASP A 202 -9.30 -14.53 -10.23
CA ASP A 202 -9.06 -13.74 -11.44
C ASP A 202 -8.16 -12.54 -11.11
N ILE A 203 -8.35 -11.97 -9.91
CA ILE A 203 -7.65 -10.80 -9.41
C ILE A 203 -6.96 -11.14 -8.08
N VAL A 204 -5.69 -10.76 -7.92
CA VAL A 204 -4.99 -10.76 -6.64
C VAL A 204 -4.81 -9.31 -6.22
N ALA A 205 -5.38 -8.94 -5.07
CA ALA A 205 -5.39 -7.56 -4.61
C ALA A 205 -4.85 -7.43 -3.18
N GLY A 206 -4.24 -6.27 -2.87
CA GLY A 206 -3.67 -5.97 -1.57
C GLY A 206 -2.24 -5.46 -1.63
N ASP A 207 -1.51 -5.50 -0.51
CA ASP A 207 -0.11 -5.10 -0.46
C ASP A 207 0.79 -6.05 -1.26
N TRP A 208 1.71 -5.48 -2.05
CA TRP A 208 2.58 -6.26 -2.93
C TRP A 208 3.44 -7.29 -2.20
N LEU A 209 3.98 -6.96 -1.04
CA LEU A 209 4.83 -7.88 -0.30
C LEU A 209 4.07 -9.12 0.14
N TYR A 210 2.79 -8.98 0.49
CA TYR A 210 1.91 -10.10 0.77
C TYR A 210 1.51 -10.84 -0.50
N ALA A 211 1.10 -10.16 -1.57
CA ALA A 211 0.76 -10.79 -2.83
C ALA A 211 1.93 -11.60 -3.41
N ARG A 212 3.17 -11.08 -3.31
CA ARG A 212 4.39 -11.77 -3.73
C ARG A 212 4.71 -13.02 -2.89
N LYS A 213 4.40 -13.00 -1.58
CA LYS A 213 4.83 -14.01 -0.59
C LYS A 213 4.54 -15.47 -0.99
N TYR A 214 3.38 -15.71 -1.61
CA TYR A 214 2.96 -17.06 -2.05
C TYR A 214 2.61 -17.10 -3.55
N MET A 215 3.03 -16.12 -4.32
CA MET A 215 2.72 -16.03 -5.74
C MET A 215 3.26 -17.24 -6.50
N PRO A 216 2.42 -18.05 -7.18
CA PRO A 216 2.85 -19.23 -7.92
C PRO A 216 3.62 -18.84 -9.19
N ARG A 217 4.26 -19.84 -9.84
CA ARG A 217 4.97 -19.61 -11.10
C ARG A 217 4.04 -19.28 -12.28
N ASP A 218 2.83 -19.79 -12.26
CA ASP A 218 1.82 -19.52 -13.31
C ASP A 218 0.77 -18.53 -12.80
N MET A 219 0.82 -17.33 -13.38
CA MET A 219 -0.11 -16.23 -13.11
C MET A 219 -0.82 -15.76 -14.39
N ARG A 220 -0.86 -16.61 -15.43
CA ARG A 220 -1.43 -16.23 -16.72
C ARG A 220 -2.89 -15.82 -16.62
N GLY A 221 -3.23 -14.71 -17.31
CA GLY A 221 -4.57 -14.16 -17.35
C GLY A 221 -5.04 -13.50 -16.05
N LYS A 222 -4.17 -13.34 -15.06
CA LYS A 222 -4.54 -12.74 -13.77
C LYS A 222 -4.17 -11.27 -13.71
N TRP A 223 -4.99 -10.53 -12.98
CA TRP A 223 -4.73 -9.14 -12.66
C TRP A 223 -4.11 -9.04 -11.26
N ILE A 224 -3.18 -8.10 -11.09
CA ILE A 224 -2.64 -7.70 -9.79
C ILE A 224 -2.99 -6.25 -9.55
N ILE A 225 -3.70 -5.96 -8.45
CA ILE A 225 -4.02 -4.61 -7.99
C ILE A 225 -3.34 -4.39 -6.66
N THR A 226 -2.36 -3.47 -6.62
CA THR A 226 -1.51 -3.31 -5.45
C THR A 226 -1.11 -1.84 -5.22
N ASN A 227 -0.25 -1.59 -4.24
CA ASN A 227 0.23 -0.25 -3.88
C ASN A 227 1.43 0.19 -4.73
N THR A 228 2.61 -0.37 -4.43
CA THR A 228 3.90 0.04 -5.00
C THR A 228 4.69 -1.17 -5.47
N THR A 229 5.39 -1.04 -6.60
CA THR A 229 6.25 -2.08 -7.16
C THR A 229 7.58 -1.50 -7.61
N THR A 230 8.62 -2.34 -7.64
CA THR A 230 9.93 -2.02 -8.24
C THR A 230 9.99 -2.55 -9.68
N PRO A 231 10.97 -2.11 -10.50
CA PRO A 231 11.19 -2.70 -11.83
C PRO A 231 11.39 -4.22 -11.79
N ASP A 232 12.08 -4.75 -10.78
CA ASP A 232 12.31 -6.20 -10.60
C ASP A 232 10.99 -6.94 -10.30
N ASP A 233 10.09 -6.32 -9.52
CA ASP A 233 8.76 -6.87 -9.26
C ASP A 233 7.93 -6.96 -10.55
N VAL A 234 8.00 -5.94 -11.40
CA VAL A 234 7.33 -5.93 -12.71
C VAL A 234 7.90 -7.01 -13.63
N ALA A 235 9.23 -7.15 -13.66
CA ALA A 235 9.90 -8.21 -14.43
C ALA A 235 9.46 -9.61 -13.96
N LEU A 236 9.39 -9.84 -12.64
CA LEU A 236 8.90 -11.08 -12.05
C LEU A 236 7.43 -11.37 -12.44
N MET A 237 6.56 -10.36 -12.41
CA MET A 237 5.15 -10.52 -12.80
C MET A 237 5.02 -10.84 -14.29
N ARG A 238 5.82 -10.19 -15.14
CA ARG A 238 5.85 -10.47 -16.58
C ARG A 238 6.33 -11.88 -16.87
N GLU A 239 7.41 -12.34 -16.23
CA GLU A 239 7.92 -13.71 -16.33
C GLU A 239 6.86 -14.75 -15.95
N ARG A 240 6.05 -14.47 -14.93
CA ARG A 240 4.97 -15.37 -14.43
C ARG A 240 3.68 -15.28 -15.23
N GLY A 241 3.59 -14.41 -16.21
CA GLY A 241 2.44 -14.29 -17.10
C GLY A 241 1.28 -13.46 -16.56
N VAL A 242 1.51 -12.59 -15.56
CA VAL A 242 0.49 -11.64 -15.11
C VAL A 242 0.02 -10.79 -16.29
N GLU A 243 -1.28 -10.70 -16.51
CA GLU A 243 -1.86 -9.97 -17.64
C GLU A 243 -1.90 -8.47 -17.40
N LEU A 244 -2.42 -8.07 -16.24
CA LEU A 244 -2.57 -6.67 -15.86
C LEU A 244 -1.97 -6.40 -14.48
N LEU A 245 -1.11 -5.40 -14.41
CA LEU A 245 -0.65 -4.81 -13.14
C LEU A 245 -1.25 -3.42 -12.99
N VAL A 246 -1.86 -3.18 -11.84
CA VAL A 246 -2.32 -1.85 -11.42
C VAL A 246 -1.63 -1.50 -10.12
N THR A 247 -1.00 -0.32 -10.08
CA THR A 247 -0.52 0.26 -8.83
C THR A 247 -1.33 1.50 -8.48
N SER A 248 -1.85 1.54 -7.24
CA SER A 248 -2.67 2.65 -6.75
C SER A 248 -1.88 3.96 -6.60
N THR A 249 -0.57 3.92 -6.75
CA THR A 249 0.31 5.09 -6.75
C THR A 249 1.05 5.20 -8.08
N PRO A 250 1.18 6.40 -8.69
CA PRO A 250 1.85 6.57 -9.96
C PRO A 250 3.35 6.28 -9.84
N ARG A 251 3.98 6.03 -10.97
CA ARG A 251 5.43 5.96 -11.07
C ARG A 251 6.00 7.32 -11.40
N LEU A 252 6.97 7.75 -10.62
CA LEU A 252 7.83 8.89 -10.93
C LEU A 252 9.23 8.34 -11.21
N ASP A 253 9.78 8.61 -12.37
CA ASP A 253 11.07 8.06 -12.85
C ASP A 253 11.16 6.52 -12.77
N GLY A 254 10.08 5.82 -13.14
CA GLY A 254 10.02 4.37 -13.15
C GLY A 254 9.82 3.71 -11.78
N ARG A 255 9.63 4.50 -10.71
CA ARG A 255 9.37 4.02 -9.34
C ARG A 255 8.04 4.53 -8.81
N SER A 256 7.31 3.69 -8.09
CA SER A 256 6.14 4.11 -7.33
C SER A 256 6.57 4.63 -5.96
N PHE A 257 6.02 5.77 -5.55
CA PHE A 257 6.19 6.26 -4.18
C PHE A 257 5.17 5.60 -3.24
N GLY A 258 5.58 5.34 -2.00
CA GLY A 258 4.66 4.89 -0.97
C GLY A 258 3.60 5.94 -0.63
N THR A 259 2.44 5.49 -0.19
CA THR A 259 1.32 6.37 0.21
C THR A 259 1.73 7.39 1.28
N ASN A 260 2.66 7.02 2.17
CA ASN A 260 3.23 7.93 3.18
C ASN A 260 3.97 9.13 2.58
N VAL A 261 4.70 8.92 1.49
CA VAL A 261 5.39 10.00 0.77
C VAL A 261 4.38 10.93 0.10
N MET A 262 3.40 10.32 -0.57
CA MET A 262 2.36 11.07 -1.26
C MET A 262 1.51 11.88 -0.28
N GLU A 263 1.08 11.26 0.82
CA GLU A 263 0.31 11.95 1.85
C GLU A 263 1.09 13.15 2.43
N ALA A 264 2.36 12.95 2.79
CA ALA A 264 3.21 14.02 3.28
C ALA A 264 3.39 15.15 2.24
N THR A 265 3.46 14.80 0.95
CA THR A 265 3.54 15.80 -0.12
C THR A 265 2.23 16.58 -0.27
N MET A 266 1.05 15.91 -0.20
CA MET A 266 -0.24 16.59 -0.25
C MET A 266 -0.47 17.51 0.94
N VAL A 267 -0.08 17.08 2.15
CA VAL A 267 -0.15 17.90 3.37
C VAL A 267 0.78 19.10 3.28
N ALA A 268 1.99 18.94 2.73
CA ALA A 268 2.90 20.05 2.49
C ALA A 268 2.38 21.02 1.44
N LEU A 269 1.81 20.53 0.33
CA LEU A 269 1.18 21.34 -0.71
C LEU A 269 0.00 22.18 -0.18
N ASP A 270 -0.79 21.61 0.73
CA ASP A 270 -1.92 22.29 1.39
C ASP A 270 -1.50 23.20 2.56
N ASN A 271 -0.20 23.26 2.88
CA ASN A 271 0.34 23.94 4.05
C ASN A 271 -0.35 23.54 5.38
N ALA A 272 -0.84 22.31 5.46
CA ALA A 272 -1.56 21.82 6.64
C ALA A 272 -0.59 21.29 7.72
N THR A 273 -1.04 21.33 8.97
CA THR A 273 -0.25 20.91 10.13
C THR A 273 -0.49 19.45 10.54
N GLY A 274 -1.25 18.70 9.74
CA GLY A 274 -1.59 17.31 10.00
C GLY A 274 -2.41 16.69 8.87
N GLU A 275 -2.97 15.52 9.14
CA GLU A 275 -3.80 14.79 8.18
C GLU A 275 -4.96 15.63 7.65
N LEU A 276 -5.22 15.54 6.34
CA LEU A 276 -6.34 16.21 5.68
C LEU A 276 -7.62 15.35 5.74
N SER A 277 -8.77 15.96 5.46
CA SER A 277 -9.99 15.19 5.28
C SER A 277 -9.92 14.33 4.00
N PRO A 278 -10.63 13.20 3.93
CA PRO A 278 -10.69 12.37 2.71
C PRO A 278 -11.13 13.16 1.48
N GLN A 279 -12.07 14.09 1.64
CA GLN A 279 -12.53 14.97 0.56
C GLN A 279 -11.41 15.90 0.08
N ARG A 280 -10.62 16.48 0.99
CA ARG A 280 -9.50 17.37 0.62
C ARG A 280 -8.38 16.63 -0.09
N TYR A 281 -8.07 15.40 0.35
CA TYR A 281 -7.14 14.54 -0.38
C TYR A 281 -7.61 14.27 -1.81
N LYS A 282 -8.90 13.96 -2.02
CA LYS A 282 -9.45 13.74 -3.37
C LYS A 282 -9.32 14.98 -4.24
N GLU A 283 -9.69 16.16 -3.74
CA GLU A 283 -9.55 17.43 -4.46
C GLU A 283 -8.09 17.71 -4.90
N LEU A 284 -7.12 17.46 -4.01
CA LEU A 284 -5.70 17.66 -4.32
C LEU A 284 -5.22 16.63 -5.35
N LEU A 285 -5.59 15.35 -5.21
CA LEU A 285 -5.27 14.31 -6.17
C LEU A 285 -5.81 14.65 -7.58
N ASP A 286 -7.06 15.10 -7.65
CA ASP A 286 -7.68 15.52 -8.91
C ASP A 286 -6.96 16.74 -9.51
N SER A 287 -6.59 17.72 -8.67
CA SER A 287 -5.91 18.95 -9.12
C SER A 287 -4.50 18.69 -9.66
N VAL A 288 -3.78 17.72 -9.13
CA VAL A 288 -2.47 17.30 -9.65
C VAL A 288 -2.57 16.28 -10.78
N GLY A 289 -3.77 15.95 -11.23
CA GLY A 289 -4.01 14.98 -12.31
C GLY A 289 -3.59 13.56 -11.96
N PHE A 290 -3.73 13.19 -10.69
CA PHE A 290 -3.33 11.89 -10.19
C PHE A 290 -4.13 10.76 -10.84
N LYS A 291 -3.41 9.74 -11.35
CA LYS A 291 -4.01 8.52 -11.91
C LYS A 291 -3.22 7.30 -11.45
N PRO A 292 -3.89 6.15 -11.23
CA PRO A 292 -3.18 4.89 -10.99
C PRO A 292 -2.34 4.51 -12.21
N ASP A 293 -1.26 3.78 -11.98
CA ASP A 293 -0.47 3.23 -13.08
C ASP A 293 -1.06 1.89 -13.53
N VAL A 294 -1.37 1.75 -14.83
CA VAL A 294 -2.05 0.60 -15.42
C VAL A 294 -1.16 -0.01 -16.51
N LEU A 295 -0.63 -1.20 -16.25
CA LEU A 295 0.31 -1.87 -17.14
C LEU A 295 -0.22 -3.21 -17.64
N TRP A 296 -0.46 -3.32 -18.94
CA TRP A 296 -0.70 -4.60 -19.62
C TRP A 296 0.63 -5.30 -19.87
N LEU A 297 0.94 -6.32 -19.08
CA LEU A 297 2.28 -6.94 -19.08
C LEU A 297 2.49 -7.94 -20.22
N GLN A 298 1.43 -8.52 -20.77
CA GLN A 298 1.48 -9.53 -21.84
C GLN A 298 1.09 -8.98 -23.21
N ARG A 299 0.64 -7.73 -23.30
CA ARG A 299 0.45 -7.08 -24.59
C ARG A 299 1.78 -6.51 -25.05
N GLU A 300 2.23 -6.86 -26.26
CA GLU A 300 3.31 -6.13 -26.91
C GLU A 300 2.93 -4.65 -26.96
N SER A 301 3.84 -3.77 -26.55
CA SER A 301 3.68 -2.34 -26.71
C SER A 301 3.51 -2.05 -28.20
N VAL A 302 2.27 -1.90 -28.65
CA VAL A 302 2.01 -1.30 -29.96
C VAL A 302 2.45 0.16 -29.79
N SER A 303 3.66 0.44 -30.26
CA SER A 303 4.15 1.80 -30.41
C SER A 303 3.22 2.53 -31.37
N VAL A 304 2.45 3.49 -30.86
CA VAL A 304 1.69 4.46 -31.65
C VAL A 304 2.58 5.68 -31.87
#